data_1ab36ec0896f0bf4a7ef085fc6b93278
#
_entry.id   1ab36ec0896f0bf4a7ef085fc6b93278
#
_cell.length_a   1.000
_cell.length_b   1.000
_cell.length_c   1.000
_cell.angle_alpha   90.00
_cell.angle_beta   90.00
_cell.angle_gamma   90.00
#
_symmetry.space_group_name_H-M   'P 1'
#
loop_
_entity.id
_entity.type
_entity.pdbx_description
1 polymer ?
#
loop_
_entity_poly.entity_id
_entity_poly.type
_entity_poly.pdbx_seq_one_letter_code
_entity_poly.pdbx_strand_id
1 'polypeptide(L)'
;VKKIHLITTFDYELPLGGVSSYNKGLFEPSDRLIELGKELGIPMVFFVDILCAVQFEKWDNAGFYVPFKEQIMKMLRYNHDMELHIHPHWLTSEFIDYKYVPSVDFSLSSFSNSKNGNSIPSIVKFAYNKTLELGKCYRDDYNCIAYRAGGFNLSPNTKEIVESLQKINILFDSSITKDFYLQLQDNKLDFRKMPRGNFWKISPTSLRGDMSMKGIVELPITSKPVSAIDVIKRRLEKTYKKNELKNRTYNNTGSGFHSYNKMGINSTIKSIFNPQPLTFDSNHLKVSDLMNIVKYNINLYRNNEVVLITAISHPKHIGNYQIGLLTSFISEMRKTYGDSLEFSTFKTIKKYFYEETI
;
A
#
# COMPACT_ATOMS: atom_id res chain seq x y z
N VAL A 1 22.06 20.83 0.83
CA VAL A 1 21.70 19.79 -0.15
C VAL A 1 20.41 19.15 0.32
N LYS A 2 19.37 19.18 -0.51
CA LYS A 2 18.07 18.58 -0.21
C LYS A 2 18.19 17.06 -0.16
N LYS A 3 17.64 16.46 0.87
CA LYS A 3 17.53 15.00 0.99
C LYS A 3 16.22 14.50 0.39
N ILE A 4 16.30 13.49 -0.43
CA ILE A 4 15.16 12.82 -1.06
C ILE A 4 15.14 11.38 -0.56
N HIS A 5 14.09 11.01 0.17
CA HIS A 5 13.90 9.65 0.61
C HIS A 5 12.85 8.97 -0.28
N LEU A 6 13.25 7.91 -0.95
CA LEU A 6 12.35 7.04 -1.70
C LEU A 6 11.98 5.82 -0.86
N ILE A 7 10.70 5.68 -0.57
CA ILE A 7 10.13 4.55 0.16
C ILE A 7 9.31 3.74 -0.84
N THR A 8 9.82 2.58 -1.24
CA THR A 8 9.10 1.65 -2.13
C THR A 8 8.24 0.73 -1.27
N THR A 9 6.92 0.82 -1.42
CA THR A 9 5.99 0.04 -0.60
C THR A 9 5.16 -0.89 -1.45
N PHE A 10 4.84 -2.06 -0.87
CA PHE A 10 4.05 -3.11 -1.52
C PHE A 10 2.97 -3.59 -0.55
N ASP A 11 1.70 -3.57 -1.00
CA ASP A 11 0.61 -4.18 -0.25
C ASP A 11 0.64 -5.68 -0.53
N TYR A 12 1.17 -6.42 0.45
CA TYR A 12 1.36 -7.87 0.38
C TYR A 12 0.04 -8.56 0.72
N GLU A 13 -0.75 -8.77 -0.31
CA GLU A 13 -2.12 -9.29 -0.22
C GLU A 13 -2.49 -10.16 -1.42
N LEU A 14 -3.38 -11.13 -1.21
CA LEU A 14 -3.97 -11.94 -2.28
C LEU A 14 -4.94 -11.13 -3.14
N PRO A 15 -5.22 -11.56 -4.40
CA PRO A 15 -6.36 -11.06 -5.17
C PRO A 15 -7.67 -11.23 -4.40
N LEU A 16 -8.37 -10.14 -4.13
CA LEU A 16 -9.51 -10.11 -3.20
C LEU A 16 -10.75 -10.88 -3.68
N GLY A 17 -10.89 -11.13 -4.98
CA GLY A 17 -12.02 -11.87 -5.55
C GLY A 17 -11.81 -13.39 -5.65
N GLY A 18 -10.69 -13.89 -5.17
CA GLY A 18 -10.30 -15.30 -5.26
C GLY A 18 -9.10 -15.53 -6.17
N VAL A 19 -8.41 -16.63 -5.98
CA VAL A 19 -7.23 -17.02 -6.76
C VAL A 19 -7.18 -18.53 -6.91
N SER A 20 -6.71 -19.02 -8.07
CA SER A 20 -6.52 -20.47 -8.31
C SER A 20 -5.11 -20.95 -7.98
N SER A 21 -4.16 -20.05 -7.71
CA SER A 21 -2.78 -20.36 -7.31
C SER A 21 -2.23 -19.26 -6.40
N TYR A 22 -1.97 -19.59 -5.15
CA TYR A 22 -1.33 -18.70 -4.18
C TYR A 22 0.07 -18.28 -4.66
N ASN A 23 0.78 -19.23 -5.29
CA ASN A 23 2.11 -18.95 -5.82
C ASN A 23 2.07 -17.79 -6.83
N LYS A 24 1.21 -17.86 -7.85
CA LYS A 24 1.05 -16.79 -8.83
C LYS A 24 0.33 -15.56 -8.28
N GLY A 25 -0.56 -15.75 -7.32
CA GLY A 25 -1.32 -14.65 -6.72
C GLY A 25 -0.53 -13.80 -5.73
N LEU A 26 0.54 -14.35 -5.13
CA LEU A 26 1.27 -13.68 -4.07
C LEU A 26 2.76 -14.07 -4.01
N PHE A 27 3.09 -15.36 -3.88
CA PHE A 27 4.43 -15.78 -3.46
C PHE A 27 5.49 -15.54 -4.54
N GLU A 28 5.29 -16.00 -5.77
CA GLU A 28 6.25 -15.82 -6.87
C GLU A 28 6.58 -14.34 -7.13
N PRO A 29 5.61 -13.44 -7.31
CA PRO A 29 5.92 -12.03 -7.53
C PRO A 29 6.57 -11.37 -6.31
N SER A 30 6.21 -11.76 -5.09
CA SER A 30 6.83 -11.24 -3.87
C SER A 30 8.27 -11.70 -3.73
N ASP A 31 8.58 -12.97 -4.02
CA ASP A 31 9.95 -13.47 -4.01
C ASP A 31 10.84 -12.70 -4.97
N ARG A 32 10.32 -12.38 -6.16
CA ARG A 32 11.05 -11.58 -7.15
C ARG A 32 11.34 -10.17 -6.67
N LEU A 33 10.40 -9.54 -5.96
CA LEU A 33 10.60 -8.22 -5.37
C LEU A 33 11.63 -8.26 -4.24
N ILE A 34 11.56 -9.26 -3.36
CA ILE A 34 12.48 -9.47 -2.24
C ILE A 34 13.92 -9.66 -2.77
N GLU A 35 14.10 -10.52 -3.76
CA GLU A 35 15.41 -10.72 -4.37
C GLU A 35 15.90 -9.46 -5.10
N LEU A 36 15.05 -8.80 -5.86
CA LEU A 36 15.40 -7.55 -6.54
C LEU A 36 15.87 -6.47 -5.55
N GLY A 37 15.18 -6.29 -4.43
CA GLY A 37 15.59 -5.33 -3.41
C GLY A 37 16.95 -5.65 -2.83
N LYS A 38 17.22 -6.95 -2.54
CA LYS A 38 18.52 -7.44 -2.11
C LYS A 38 19.61 -7.18 -3.16
N GLU A 39 19.36 -7.54 -4.42
CA GLU A 39 20.31 -7.36 -5.53
C GLU A 39 20.64 -5.88 -5.76
N LEU A 40 19.65 -5.02 -5.67
CA LEU A 40 19.82 -3.58 -5.82
C LEU A 40 20.38 -2.89 -4.55
N GLY A 41 20.49 -3.61 -3.42
CA GLY A 41 20.92 -3.04 -2.13
C GLY A 41 19.97 -1.95 -1.62
N ILE A 42 18.65 -2.12 -1.80
CA ILE A 42 17.63 -1.19 -1.34
C ILE A 42 16.63 -1.89 -0.41
N PRO A 43 16.24 -1.25 0.71
CA PRO A 43 15.14 -1.75 1.51
C PRO A 43 13.81 -1.54 0.79
N MET A 44 12.90 -2.49 0.94
CA MET A 44 11.51 -2.38 0.50
C MET A 44 10.60 -2.56 1.72
N VAL A 45 9.44 -1.95 1.69
CA VAL A 45 8.44 -2.06 2.76
C VAL A 45 7.25 -2.87 2.26
N PHE A 46 6.90 -3.91 2.99
CA PHE A 46 5.73 -4.74 2.71
C PHE A 46 4.66 -4.49 3.77
N PHE A 47 3.53 -3.93 3.36
CA PHE A 47 2.33 -3.82 4.17
C PHE A 47 1.60 -5.16 4.11
N VAL A 48 1.72 -5.95 5.16
CA VAL A 48 1.31 -7.36 5.16
C VAL A 48 -0.13 -7.50 5.65
N ASP A 49 -1.00 -8.09 4.81
CA ASP A 49 -2.36 -8.44 5.20
C ASP A 49 -2.37 -9.64 6.16
N ILE A 50 -2.13 -9.34 7.43
CA ILE A 50 -1.95 -10.35 8.48
C ILE A 50 -3.22 -11.15 8.75
N LEU A 51 -4.41 -10.56 8.56
CA LEU A 51 -5.67 -11.28 8.79
C LEU A 51 -5.89 -12.39 7.76
N CYS A 52 -5.41 -12.19 6.52
CA CYS A 52 -5.34 -13.24 5.52
C CYS A 52 -4.56 -14.45 6.07
N ALA A 53 -3.33 -14.20 6.53
CA ALA A 53 -2.47 -15.26 7.07
C ALA A 53 -3.10 -16.00 8.25
N VAL A 54 -3.74 -15.28 9.18
CA VAL A 54 -4.44 -15.87 10.34
C VAL A 54 -5.58 -16.80 9.92
N GLN A 55 -6.32 -16.47 8.85
CA GLN A 55 -7.36 -17.36 8.36
C GLN A 55 -6.76 -18.59 7.67
N PHE A 56 -5.75 -18.41 6.83
CA PHE A 56 -5.09 -19.51 6.15
C PHE A 56 -4.31 -20.43 7.07
N GLU A 57 -3.86 -19.99 8.24
CA GLU A 57 -3.34 -20.87 9.28
C GLU A 57 -4.33 -22.00 9.64
N LYS A 58 -5.64 -21.68 9.60
CA LYS A 58 -6.74 -22.62 9.87
C LYS A 58 -7.20 -23.36 8.61
N TRP A 59 -7.25 -22.67 7.47
CA TRP A 59 -7.86 -23.16 6.23
C TRP A 59 -6.91 -24.02 5.40
N ASP A 60 -5.66 -23.57 5.27
CA ASP A 60 -4.65 -24.22 4.43
C ASP A 60 -3.23 -23.91 5.00
N ASN A 61 -2.92 -24.57 6.10
CA ASN A 61 -1.64 -24.33 6.79
C ASN A 61 -0.45 -24.67 5.90
N ALA A 62 -0.45 -25.84 5.27
CA ALA A 62 0.68 -26.31 4.47
C ALA A 62 0.80 -25.58 3.13
N GLY A 63 -0.32 -25.30 2.46
CA GLY A 63 -0.30 -24.71 1.12
C GLY A 63 -0.13 -23.18 1.13
N PHE A 64 -0.51 -22.52 2.23
CA PHE A 64 -0.42 -21.06 2.31
C PHE A 64 0.38 -20.55 3.52
N TYR A 65 0.00 -20.94 4.74
CA TYR A 65 0.55 -20.29 5.94
C TYR A 65 2.04 -20.59 6.16
N VAL A 66 2.49 -21.81 5.90
CA VAL A 66 3.91 -22.16 5.98
C VAL A 66 4.74 -21.39 4.95
N PRO A 67 4.42 -21.41 3.65
CA PRO A 67 5.11 -20.58 2.65
C PRO A 67 5.07 -19.08 2.98
N PHE A 68 3.95 -18.59 3.51
CA PHE A 68 3.82 -17.20 3.95
C PHE A 68 4.87 -16.86 5.02
N LYS A 69 5.00 -17.66 6.07
CA LYS A 69 6.00 -17.44 7.13
C LYS A 69 7.43 -17.48 6.60
N GLU A 70 7.74 -18.43 5.72
CA GLU A 70 9.06 -18.52 5.09
C GLU A 70 9.39 -17.27 4.29
N GLN A 71 8.41 -16.72 3.58
CA GLN A 71 8.60 -15.50 2.80
C GLN A 71 8.77 -14.26 3.70
N ILE A 72 8.03 -14.15 4.81
CA ILE A 72 8.25 -13.09 5.81
C ILE A 72 9.65 -13.19 6.42
N MET A 73 10.08 -14.38 6.78
CA MET A 73 11.46 -14.58 7.26
C MET A 73 12.49 -14.09 6.24
N LYS A 74 12.29 -14.42 4.97
CA LYS A 74 13.18 -14.00 3.87
C LYS A 74 13.20 -12.46 3.71
N MET A 75 12.03 -11.80 3.76
CA MET A 75 11.91 -10.34 3.74
C MET A 75 12.77 -9.70 4.84
N LEU A 76 12.57 -10.13 6.09
CA LEU A 76 13.27 -9.56 7.23
C LEU A 76 14.77 -9.85 7.21
N ARG A 77 15.18 -11.04 6.74
CA ARG A 77 16.60 -11.43 6.59
C ARG A 77 17.34 -10.58 5.56
N TYR A 78 16.65 -10.11 4.52
CA TYR A 78 17.24 -9.27 3.48
C TYR A 78 17.07 -7.77 3.73
N ASN A 79 16.80 -7.39 5.00
CA ASN A 79 16.63 -6.00 5.44
C ASN A 79 15.47 -5.26 4.78
N HIS A 80 14.47 -6.00 4.30
CA HIS A 80 13.18 -5.41 3.98
C HIS A 80 12.38 -5.22 5.26
N ASP A 81 11.36 -4.37 5.19
CA ASP A 81 10.51 -4.07 6.34
C ASP A 81 9.11 -4.65 6.15
N MET A 82 8.52 -5.08 7.26
CA MET A 82 7.15 -5.54 7.31
C MET A 82 6.34 -4.56 8.16
N GLU A 83 5.20 -4.09 7.65
CA GLU A 83 4.32 -3.14 8.32
C GLU A 83 2.86 -3.61 8.22
N LEU A 84 1.98 -2.99 9.03
CA LEU A 84 0.62 -3.45 9.24
C LEU A 84 -0.31 -3.09 8.08
N HIS A 85 -0.97 -4.09 7.51
CA HIS A 85 -2.09 -3.96 6.57
C HIS A 85 -3.30 -4.74 7.09
N ILE A 86 -4.50 -4.17 7.00
CA ILE A 86 -5.69 -4.81 7.54
C ILE A 86 -6.81 -4.82 6.49
N HIS A 87 -7.16 -6.01 6.05
CA HIS A 87 -8.39 -6.29 5.32
C HIS A 87 -9.35 -7.07 6.23
N PRO A 88 -10.30 -6.42 6.90
CA PRO A 88 -11.11 -7.07 7.93
C PRO A 88 -12.10 -8.11 7.38
N HIS A 89 -12.39 -8.10 6.07
CA HIS A 89 -13.25 -9.07 5.42
C HIS A 89 -12.81 -10.53 5.62
N TRP A 90 -11.51 -10.79 5.85
CA TRP A 90 -11.02 -12.13 6.17
C TRP A 90 -11.67 -12.75 7.40
N LEU A 91 -12.08 -11.94 8.39
CA LEU A 91 -12.73 -12.42 9.61
C LEU A 91 -14.16 -12.96 9.38
N THR A 92 -14.75 -12.62 8.26
CA THR A 92 -16.13 -13.01 7.88
C THR A 92 -16.17 -13.75 6.53
N SER A 93 -15.01 -14.01 5.93
CA SER A 93 -14.86 -14.83 4.73
C SER A 93 -14.95 -16.33 5.08
N GLU A 94 -15.29 -17.13 4.10
CA GLU A 94 -15.43 -18.59 4.22
C GLU A 94 -14.38 -19.30 3.36
N PHE A 95 -14.18 -20.59 3.64
CA PHE A 95 -13.30 -21.47 2.85
C PHE A 95 -14.09 -22.70 2.45
N ILE A 96 -14.48 -22.77 1.17
CA ILE A 96 -15.34 -23.78 0.62
C ILE A 96 -14.65 -24.43 -0.58
N ASP A 97 -14.63 -25.75 -0.65
CA ASP A 97 -14.03 -26.51 -1.76
C ASP A 97 -12.59 -26.04 -2.10
N TYR A 98 -11.75 -25.88 -1.08
CA TYR A 98 -10.37 -25.41 -1.20
C TYR A 98 -10.21 -24.01 -1.83
N LYS A 99 -11.25 -23.16 -1.73
CA LYS A 99 -11.24 -21.79 -2.20
C LYS A 99 -11.80 -20.85 -1.14
N TYR A 100 -11.18 -19.71 -0.98
CA TYR A 100 -11.77 -18.69 -0.12
C TYR A 100 -12.88 -17.93 -0.89
N VAL A 101 -13.95 -17.67 -0.16
CA VAL A 101 -15.10 -16.89 -0.61
C VAL A 101 -15.08 -15.58 0.17
N PRO A 102 -14.68 -14.47 -0.46
CA PRO A 102 -14.52 -13.21 0.26
C PRO A 102 -15.86 -12.65 0.71
N SER A 103 -15.92 -12.14 1.93
CA SER A 103 -17.07 -11.38 2.41
C SER A 103 -17.05 -9.94 1.89
N VAL A 104 -18.16 -9.21 2.10
CA VAL A 104 -18.30 -7.80 1.70
C VAL A 104 -17.74 -6.79 2.71
N ASP A 105 -17.25 -7.24 3.85
CA ASP A 105 -16.83 -6.40 4.98
C ASP A 105 -15.42 -5.82 4.80
N PHE A 106 -15.13 -5.19 3.66
CA PHE A 106 -13.78 -4.71 3.32
C PHE A 106 -13.25 -3.56 4.15
N SER A 107 -14.14 -2.78 4.77
CA SER A 107 -13.77 -1.63 5.61
C SER A 107 -13.81 -2.00 7.08
N LEU A 108 -12.86 -1.50 7.88
CA LEU A 108 -12.96 -1.55 9.33
C LEU A 108 -14.26 -0.96 9.84
N SER A 109 -14.83 0.01 9.13
CA SER A 109 -16.13 0.63 9.50
C SER A 109 -17.32 -0.35 9.45
N SER A 110 -17.22 -1.49 8.77
CA SER A 110 -18.22 -2.56 8.83
C SER A 110 -18.33 -3.20 10.21
N PHE A 111 -17.35 -2.95 11.09
CA PHE A 111 -17.27 -3.49 12.45
C PHE A 111 -17.48 -2.44 13.54
N SER A 112 -17.96 -1.24 13.20
CA SER A 112 -18.20 -0.14 14.14
C SER A 112 -19.21 -0.49 15.23
N ASN A 113 -20.20 -1.32 14.92
CA ASN A 113 -21.24 -1.78 15.86
C ASN A 113 -20.95 -3.18 16.42
N SER A 114 -19.71 -3.60 16.44
CA SER A 114 -19.29 -4.93 16.88
C SER A 114 -19.99 -6.08 16.13
N LYS A 115 -19.33 -6.63 15.14
CA LYS A 115 -19.87 -7.72 14.31
C LYS A 115 -19.17 -9.03 14.67
N ASN A 116 -19.96 -10.08 14.98
CA ASN A 116 -19.42 -11.40 15.35
C ASN A 116 -18.38 -11.33 16.51
N GLY A 117 -18.59 -10.48 17.51
CA GLY A 117 -17.66 -10.27 18.60
C GLY A 117 -16.44 -9.40 18.26
N ASN A 118 -16.30 -8.94 17.02
CA ASN A 118 -15.21 -8.10 16.55
C ASN A 118 -15.63 -6.63 16.49
N SER A 119 -14.82 -5.75 17.04
CA SER A 119 -14.92 -4.30 16.95
C SER A 119 -13.67 -3.72 16.29
N ILE A 120 -13.72 -2.48 15.81
CA ILE A 120 -12.53 -1.82 15.23
C ILE A 120 -11.31 -1.92 16.16
N PRO A 121 -11.39 -1.55 17.46
CA PRO A 121 -10.23 -1.65 18.36
C PRO A 121 -9.73 -3.06 18.56
N SER A 122 -10.63 -4.06 18.65
CA SER A 122 -10.23 -5.44 18.84
C SER A 122 -9.52 -6.01 17.60
N ILE A 123 -10.01 -5.70 16.40
CA ILE A 123 -9.39 -6.12 15.13
C ILE A 123 -8.01 -5.51 14.98
N VAL A 124 -7.89 -4.19 15.19
CA VAL A 124 -6.60 -3.48 15.06
C VAL A 124 -5.58 -4.01 16.04
N LYS A 125 -5.96 -4.18 17.32
CA LYS A 125 -5.07 -4.76 18.35
C LYS A 125 -4.67 -6.19 18.03
N PHE A 126 -5.61 -7.02 17.60
CA PHE A 126 -5.35 -8.42 17.25
C PHE A 126 -4.39 -8.52 16.06
N ALA A 127 -4.66 -7.79 14.98
CA ALA A 127 -3.81 -7.78 13.79
C ALA A 127 -2.39 -7.29 14.10
N TYR A 128 -2.26 -6.21 14.89
CA TYR A 128 -0.97 -5.71 15.34
C TYR A 128 -0.18 -6.72 16.16
N ASN A 129 -0.83 -7.37 17.14
CA ASN A 129 -0.16 -8.38 17.96
C ASN A 129 0.32 -9.57 17.13
N LYS A 130 -0.47 -10.02 16.15
CA LYS A 130 -0.07 -11.07 15.21
C LYS A 130 1.09 -10.66 14.31
N THR A 131 1.11 -9.39 13.88
CA THR A 131 2.25 -8.83 13.11
C THR A 131 3.52 -8.80 13.98
N LEU A 132 3.42 -8.36 15.24
CA LEU A 132 4.56 -8.36 16.16
C LEU A 132 5.05 -9.78 16.46
N GLU A 133 4.15 -10.70 16.78
CA GLU A 133 4.46 -12.11 17.03
C GLU A 133 5.25 -12.70 15.87
N LEU A 134 4.74 -12.54 14.66
CA LEU A 134 5.38 -13.05 13.45
C LEU A 134 6.75 -12.39 13.21
N GLY A 135 6.86 -11.08 13.31
CA GLY A 135 8.11 -10.37 13.06
C GLY A 135 9.20 -10.74 14.08
N LYS A 136 8.84 -10.86 15.35
CA LYS A 136 9.76 -11.23 16.44
C LYS A 136 10.25 -12.68 16.37
N CYS A 137 9.52 -13.57 15.69
CA CYS A 137 10.04 -14.93 15.42
C CYS A 137 11.32 -14.92 14.57
N TYR A 138 11.57 -13.84 13.82
CA TYR A 138 12.68 -13.76 12.87
C TYR A 138 13.65 -12.63 13.14
N ARG A 139 13.23 -11.62 13.92
CA ARG A 139 14.05 -10.47 14.31
C ARG A 139 13.61 -9.95 15.67
N ASP A 140 14.42 -10.19 16.71
CA ASP A 140 14.07 -9.90 18.12
C ASP A 140 13.71 -8.42 18.36
N ASP A 141 14.41 -7.50 17.67
CA ASP A 141 14.18 -6.05 17.74
C ASP A 141 13.06 -5.55 16.81
N TYR A 142 12.32 -6.48 16.16
CA TYR A 142 11.24 -6.10 15.26
C TYR A 142 10.15 -5.31 15.99
N ASN A 143 9.79 -4.21 15.39
CA ASN A 143 8.58 -3.46 15.72
C ASN A 143 7.83 -3.06 14.46
N CYS A 144 6.52 -2.89 14.58
CA CYS A 144 5.63 -2.40 13.54
C CYS A 144 5.24 -0.97 13.90
N ILE A 145 5.54 0.00 13.04
CA ILE A 145 5.33 1.43 13.31
C ILE A 145 4.50 2.14 12.25
N ALA A 146 4.21 1.46 11.14
CA ALA A 146 3.42 2.02 10.07
C ALA A 146 2.18 1.18 9.78
N TYR A 147 1.16 1.85 9.25
CA TYR A 147 -0.12 1.26 8.88
C TYR A 147 -0.51 1.68 7.47
N ARG A 148 -1.18 0.78 6.77
CA ARG A 148 -1.94 1.09 5.55
C ARG A 148 -3.31 0.45 5.62
N ALA A 149 -4.36 1.24 5.43
CA ALA A 149 -5.72 0.76 5.44
C ALA A 149 -6.03 -0.08 4.21
N GLY A 150 -6.63 -1.25 4.40
CA GLY A 150 -7.18 -2.04 3.32
C GLY A 150 -8.19 -1.22 2.51
N GLY A 151 -8.01 -1.18 1.18
CA GLY A 151 -8.81 -0.35 0.29
C GLY A 151 -8.78 1.15 0.62
N PHE A 152 -7.74 1.65 1.30
CA PHE A 152 -7.58 3.05 1.73
C PHE A 152 -8.65 3.58 2.69
N ASN A 153 -9.35 2.69 3.40
CA ASN A 153 -10.54 3.00 4.19
C ASN A 153 -10.20 3.50 5.61
N LEU A 154 -9.94 4.81 5.76
CA LEU A 154 -9.83 5.49 7.05
C LEU A 154 -11.15 6.16 7.52
N SER A 155 -12.22 6.06 6.72
CA SER A 155 -13.52 6.67 7.00
C SER A 155 -14.67 5.68 6.65
N PRO A 156 -15.87 5.87 7.21
CA PRO A 156 -16.33 7.01 8.02
C PRO A 156 -15.90 6.99 9.49
N ASN A 157 -15.47 5.86 10.05
CA ASN A 157 -15.14 5.72 11.47
C ASN A 157 -13.71 6.18 11.82
N THR A 158 -13.27 7.31 11.24
CA THR A 158 -11.91 7.85 11.41
C THR A 158 -11.49 7.95 12.87
N LYS A 159 -12.38 8.45 13.75
CA LYS A 159 -12.08 8.59 15.17
C LYS A 159 -11.63 7.26 15.78
N GLU A 160 -12.46 6.25 15.67
CA GLU A 160 -12.22 4.95 16.29
C GLU A 160 -11.01 4.23 15.68
N ILE A 161 -10.82 4.34 14.36
CA ILE A 161 -9.67 3.78 13.66
C ILE A 161 -8.37 4.43 14.14
N VAL A 162 -8.29 5.78 14.12
CA VAL A 162 -7.06 6.50 14.48
C VAL A 162 -6.75 6.34 15.98
N GLU A 163 -7.75 6.39 16.87
CA GLU A 163 -7.56 6.10 18.29
C GLU A 163 -7.02 4.69 18.52
N SER A 164 -7.50 3.70 17.77
CA SER A 164 -7.03 2.32 17.88
C SER A 164 -5.58 2.19 17.43
N LEU A 165 -5.18 2.84 16.33
CA LEU A 165 -3.82 2.88 15.84
C LEU A 165 -2.87 3.58 16.82
N GLN A 166 -3.31 4.70 17.44
CA GLN A 166 -2.53 5.40 18.47
C GLN A 166 -2.29 4.55 19.71
N LYS A 167 -3.30 3.80 20.16
CA LYS A 167 -3.20 2.90 21.33
C LYS A 167 -2.19 1.77 21.17
N ILE A 168 -1.87 1.40 19.95
CA ILE A 168 -0.86 0.37 19.62
C ILE A 168 0.46 0.99 19.13
N ASN A 169 0.67 2.30 19.34
CA ASN A 169 1.88 3.04 18.99
C ASN A 169 2.24 3.00 17.48
N ILE A 170 1.26 2.99 16.60
CA ILE A 170 1.49 3.29 15.19
C ILE A 170 1.87 4.77 15.06
N LEU A 171 3.00 5.02 14.42
CA LEU A 171 3.58 6.35 14.24
C LEU A 171 3.25 6.94 12.86
N PHE A 172 3.13 6.08 11.85
CA PHE A 172 2.92 6.46 10.45
C PHE A 172 1.67 5.82 9.88
N ASP A 173 0.94 6.58 9.07
CA ASP A 173 -0.07 6.07 8.14
C ASP A 173 0.37 6.37 6.71
N SER A 174 0.03 5.51 5.76
CA SER A 174 0.29 5.71 4.34
C SER A 174 -0.91 5.23 3.51
N SER A 175 -2.09 5.69 3.89
CA SER A 175 -3.35 5.27 3.25
C SER A 175 -3.90 6.32 2.27
N ILE A 176 -3.40 7.56 2.31
CA ILE A 176 -4.01 8.67 1.57
C ILE A 176 -3.27 8.95 0.26
N THR A 177 -4.01 9.02 -0.83
CA THR A 177 -3.55 9.61 -2.10
C THR A 177 -4.25 10.95 -2.26
N LYS A 178 -3.49 12.06 -2.28
CA LYS A 178 -4.08 13.41 -2.42
C LYS A 178 -4.87 13.55 -3.71
N ASP A 179 -5.96 14.28 -3.65
CA ASP A 179 -6.89 14.54 -4.75
C ASP A 179 -7.61 13.29 -5.31
N PHE A 180 -7.47 12.14 -4.66
CA PHE A 180 -8.16 10.91 -5.05
C PHE A 180 -9.63 10.94 -4.63
N TYR A 181 -10.49 10.45 -5.52
CA TYR A 181 -11.92 10.29 -5.29
C TYR A 181 -12.40 8.96 -5.83
N LEU A 182 -13.07 8.21 -4.98
CA LEU A 182 -13.77 6.99 -5.37
C LEU A 182 -15.07 6.91 -4.58
N GLN A 183 -16.17 6.67 -5.26
CA GLN A 183 -17.45 6.36 -4.64
C GLN A 183 -17.98 5.06 -5.21
N LEU A 184 -18.03 4.08 -4.37
CA LEU A 184 -18.71 2.83 -4.56
C LEU A 184 -20.08 2.92 -3.88
N GLN A 185 -20.94 1.93 -4.07
CA GLN A 185 -22.31 1.97 -3.57
C GLN A 185 -22.40 2.31 -2.08
N ASP A 186 -21.57 1.63 -1.26
CA ASP A 186 -21.59 1.74 0.20
C ASP A 186 -20.30 2.33 0.78
N ASN A 187 -19.36 2.76 -0.07
CA ASN A 187 -18.07 3.28 0.38
C ASN A 187 -17.65 4.51 -0.42
N LYS A 188 -17.24 5.53 0.29
CA LYS A 188 -16.76 6.79 -0.29
C LYS A 188 -15.38 7.13 0.23
N LEU A 189 -14.42 7.22 -0.70
CA LEU A 189 -13.10 7.77 -0.45
C LEU A 189 -13.04 9.18 -1.09
N ASP A 190 -12.81 10.20 -0.28
CA ASP A 190 -12.74 11.59 -0.75
C ASP A 190 -11.53 12.30 -0.13
N PHE A 191 -10.41 12.20 -0.81
CA PHE A 191 -9.14 12.82 -0.42
C PHE A 191 -8.81 14.11 -1.16
N ARG A 192 -9.80 14.75 -1.83
CA ARG A 192 -9.60 15.98 -2.62
C ARG A 192 -9.28 17.23 -1.82
N LYS A 193 -9.54 17.21 -0.52
CA LYS A 193 -9.29 18.36 0.36
C LYS A 193 -8.18 18.08 1.38
N MET A 194 -7.28 17.15 1.12
CA MET A 194 -6.16 16.87 2.01
C MET A 194 -5.12 17.99 2.00
N PRO A 195 -4.32 18.13 3.07
CA PRO A 195 -3.25 19.12 3.14
C PRO A 195 -2.28 19.04 1.95
N ARG A 196 -1.75 20.19 1.55
CA ARG A 196 -0.81 20.26 0.41
C ARG A 196 0.64 19.95 0.80
N GLY A 197 0.94 19.77 2.08
CA GLY A 197 2.26 19.39 2.58
C GLY A 197 2.75 18.05 2.02
N ASN A 198 4.06 17.81 2.07
CA ASN A 198 4.65 16.52 1.70
C ASN A 198 4.18 15.41 2.65
N PHE A 199 3.95 15.78 3.90
CA PHE A 199 3.39 14.97 4.99
C PHE A 199 2.62 15.88 5.95
N TRP A 200 1.79 15.30 6.80
CA TRP A 200 1.05 16.00 7.85
C TRP A 200 0.65 15.02 8.95
N LYS A 201 0.03 15.51 10.03
CA LYS A 201 -0.52 14.62 11.06
C LYS A 201 -2.02 14.41 10.88
N ILE A 202 -2.45 13.17 11.08
CA ILE A 202 -3.85 12.79 11.23
C ILE A 202 -4.17 12.54 12.71
N SER A 203 -5.40 12.83 13.10
CA SER A 203 -5.89 12.66 14.46
C SER A 203 -7.27 11.99 14.46
N PRO A 204 -7.77 11.56 15.62
CA PRO A 204 -9.14 11.03 15.74
C PRO A 204 -10.23 11.97 15.23
N THR A 205 -9.98 13.27 15.26
CA THR A 205 -10.95 14.29 14.86
C THR A 205 -10.76 14.78 13.43
N SER A 206 -9.61 14.52 12.81
CA SER A 206 -9.33 15.03 11.46
C SER A 206 -8.25 14.24 10.73
N LEU A 207 -8.50 13.93 9.46
CA LEU A 207 -7.48 13.47 8.51
C LEU A 207 -6.66 14.63 7.90
N ARG A 208 -6.90 15.88 8.31
CA ARG A 208 -6.37 17.11 7.70
C ARG A 208 -5.65 17.99 8.71
N GLY A 209 -4.93 17.39 9.64
CA GLY A 209 -4.15 18.13 10.64
C GLY A 209 -2.89 18.77 10.05
N ASP A 210 -2.13 19.41 10.91
CA ASP A 210 -0.79 19.92 10.63
C ASP A 210 0.24 19.27 11.56
N MET A 211 1.51 19.60 11.40
CA MET A 211 2.60 18.98 12.17
C MET A 211 2.63 19.38 13.65
N SER A 212 1.94 20.45 14.05
CA SER A 212 1.86 20.89 15.45
C SER A 212 0.91 20.02 16.28
N MET A 213 -0.01 19.30 15.65
CA MET A 213 -0.99 18.45 16.32
C MET A 213 -0.35 17.19 16.89
N LYS A 214 -0.94 16.66 17.97
CA LYS A 214 -0.68 15.28 18.40
C LYS A 214 -1.40 14.34 17.44
N GLY A 215 -0.69 13.34 16.87
CA GLY A 215 -1.29 12.42 15.91
C GLY A 215 -0.30 11.48 15.27
N ILE A 216 -0.81 10.71 14.32
CA ILE A 216 -0.04 9.82 13.45
C ILE A 216 0.44 10.64 12.26
N VAL A 217 1.67 10.45 11.81
CA VAL A 217 2.19 11.12 10.62
C VAL A 217 1.63 10.40 9.38
N GLU A 218 0.83 11.12 8.59
CA GLU A 218 0.44 10.67 7.26
C GLU A 218 1.56 10.93 6.27
N LEU A 219 2.06 9.88 5.65
CA LEU A 219 2.96 9.88 4.51
C LEU A 219 2.16 9.49 3.27
N PRO A 220 1.61 10.47 2.54
CA PRO A 220 0.70 10.17 1.45
C PRO A 220 1.42 9.42 0.34
N ILE A 221 0.68 8.54 -0.33
CA ILE A 221 1.12 7.93 -1.58
C ILE A 221 1.41 9.05 -2.58
N THR A 222 2.65 9.09 -3.05
CA THR A 222 3.10 10.12 -3.98
C THR A 222 2.34 10.02 -5.29
N SER A 223 1.78 11.13 -5.74
CA SER A 223 0.97 11.17 -6.94
C SER A 223 1.15 12.49 -7.71
N LYS A 224 0.70 12.49 -8.95
CA LYS A 224 0.67 13.67 -9.81
C LYS A 224 -0.75 13.86 -10.38
N PRO A 225 -1.29 15.07 -10.40
CA PRO A 225 -2.55 15.36 -11.08
C PRO A 225 -2.51 14.94 -12.54
N VAL A 226 -3.64 14.45 -13.04
CA VAL A 226 -3.82 14.00 -14.42
C VAL A 226 -4.55 15.08 -15.20
N SER A 227 -3.97 15.53 -16.33
CA SER A 227 -4.62 16.49 -17.23
C SER A 227 -5.59 15.79 -18.19
N ALA A 228 -6.49 16.56 -18.81
CA ALA A 228 -7.38 16.04 -19.85
C ALA A 228 -6.59 15.44 -21.02
N ILE A 229 -5.43 16.03 -21.36
CA ILE A 229 -4.54 15.51 -22.41
C ILE A 229 -3.99 14.14 -22.02
N ASP A 230 -3.60 13.93 -20.75
CA ASP A 230 -3.13 12.63 -20.26
C ASP A 230 -4.24 11.58 -20.34
N VAL A 231 -5.48 11.95 -20.02
CA VAL A 231 -6.65 11.05 -20.15
C VAL A 231 -6.84 10.61 -21.61
N ILE A 232 -6.81 11.56 -22.55
CA ILE A 232 -6.96 11.29 -23.98
C ILE A 232 -5.82 10.37 -24.46
N LYS A 233 -4.57 10.72 -24.15
CA LYS A 233 -3.40 9.89 -24.51
C LYS A 233 -3.54 8.44 -24.01
N ARG A 234 -3.93 8.25 -22.74
CA ARG A 234 -4.14 6.91 -22.17
C ARG A 234 -5.23 6.13 -22.88
N ARG A 235 -6.34 6.78 -23.27
CA ARG A 235 -7.41 6.14 -24.05
C ARG A 235 -6.91 5.69 -25.42
N LEU A 236 -6.19 6.54 -26.13
CA LEU A 236 -5.57 6.23 -27.42
C LEU A 236 -4.57 5.07 -27.28
N GLU A 237 -3.67 5.13 -26.30
CA GLU A 237 -2.70 4.04 -26.06
C GLU A 237 -3.39 2.70 -25.78
N LYS A 238 -4.45 2.67 -24.98
CA LYS A 238 -5.23 1.45 -24.75
C LYS A 238 -5.83 0.87 -26.01
N THR A 239 -6.21 1.71 -26.96
CA THR A 239 -6.77 1.27 -28.25
C THR A 239 -5.69 0.74 -29.18
N TYR A 240 -4.63 1.53 -29.41
CA TYR A 240 -3.59 1.20 -30.40
C TYR A 240 -2.56 0.17 -29.91
N LYS A 241 -2.30 0.08 -28.60
CA LYS A 241 -1.31 -0.81 -27.99
C LYS A 241 -1.92 -1.97 -27.21
N LYS A 242 -3.15 -2.36 -27.52
CA LYS A 242 -3.89 -3.38 -26.76
C LYS A 242 -3.09 -4.68 -26.55
N ASN A 243 -2.46 -5.20 -27.60
CA ASN A 243 -1.69 -6.44 -27.51
C ASN A 243 -0.39 -6.26 -26.69
N GLU A 244 0.31 -5.14 -26.86
CA GLU A 244 1.49 -4.81 -26.07
C GLU A 244 1.16 -4.70 -24.59
N LEU A 245 0.10 -3.99 -24.25
CA LEU A 245 -0.37 -3.83 -22.86
C LEU A 245 -0.81 -5.16 -22.24
N LYS A 246 -1.46 -6.04 -23.04
CA LYS A 246 -1.81 -7.38 -22.60
C LYS A 246 -0.56 -8.20 -22.25
N ASN A 247 0.48 -8.15 -23.06
CA ASN A 247 1.73 -8.86 -22.82
C ASN A 247 2.52 -8.32 -21.61
N ARG A 248 2.26 -7.07 -21.21
CA ARG A 248 2.82 -6.45 -20.01
C ARG A 248 2.03 -6.74 -18.72
N THR A 249 0.86 -7.34 -18.85
CA THR A 249 -0.01 -7.64 -17.71
C THR A 249 0.38 -8.99 -17.11
N TYR A 250 0.64 -9.01 -15.81
CA TYR A 250 0.90 -10.25 -15.09
C TYR A 250 -0.39 -11.04 -14.89
N ASN A 251 -0.35 -12.33 -15.20
CA ASN A 251 -1.46 -13.23 -14.94
C ASN A 251 -1.32 -13.87 -13.56
N ASN A 252 -1.93 -13.26 -12.57
CA ASN A 252 -1.90 -13.70 -11.18
C ASN A 252 -2.92 -14.81 -10.86
N THR A 253 -3.63 -15.34 -11.87
CA THR A 253 -4.71 -16.34 -11.71
C THR A 253 -5.85 -15.94 -10.78
N GLY A 254 -5.87 -14.67 -10.38
CA GLY A 254 -6.88 -14.12 -9.48
C GLY A 254 -7.99 -13.38 -10.21
N SER A 255 -9.10 -13.24 -9.52
CA SER A 255 -10.19 -12.36 -9.92
C SER A 255 -10.19 -11.09 -9.10
N GLY A 256 -10.50 -9.97 -9.73
CA GLY A 256 -10.81 -8.73 -9.03
C GLY A 256 -12.17 -8.83 -8.33
N PHE A 257 -12.39 -7.91 -7.41
CA PHE A 257 -13.66 -7.80 -6.69
C PHE A 257 -14.74 -7.15 -7.58
N HIS A 258 -15.24 -7.89 -8.55
CA HIS A 258 -16.12 -7.34 -9.59
C HIS A 258 -17.62 -7.28 -9.25
N SER A 259 -18.08 -8.04 -8.26
CA SER A 259 -19.53 -8.27 -8.11
C SER A 259 -20.29 -7.24 -7.29
N TYR A 260 -19.60 -6.39 -6.52
CA TYR A 260 -20.29 -5.51 -5.56
C TYR A 260 -20.18 -4.01 -5.83
N ASN A 261 -19.45 -3.60 -6.88
CA ASN A 261 -19.06 -2.19 -7.02
C ASN A 261 -19.39 -1.61 -8.40
N LYS A 262 -20.69 -1.45 -8.70
CA LYS A 262 -21.09 -0.60 -9.82
C LYS A 262 -20.90 0.87 -9.42
N MET A 263 -19.92 1.54 -10.02
CA MET A 263 -19.81 3.00 -9.90
C MET A 263 -20.94 3.68 -10.67
N GLY A 264 -21.61 4.64 -10.04
CA GLY A 264 -22.54 5.52 -10.74
C GLY A 264 -21.82 6.39 -11.79
N ILE A 265 -22.52 6.87 -12.81
CA ILE A 265 -21.98 7.69 -13.91
C ILE A 265 -21.18 8.89 -13.39
N ASN A 266 -21.71 9.62 -12.40
CA ASN A 266 -21.04 10.79 -11.82
C ASN A 266 -19.73 10.41 -11.09
N SER A 267 -19.68 9.25 -10.45
CA SER A 267 -18.48 8.74 -9.81
C SER A 267 -17.44 8.33 -10.85
N THR A 268 -17.87 7.69 -11.92
CA THR A 268 -17.00 7.32 -13.04
C THR A 268 -16.35 8.54 -13.68
N ILE A 269 -17.10 9.62 -13.93
CA ILE A 269 -16.56 10.86 -14.50
C ILE A 269 -15.54 11.48 -13.55
N LYS A 270 -15.84 11.58 -12.26
CA LYS A 270 -14.91 12.13 -11.26
C LYS A 270 -13.63 11.30 -11.13
N SER A 271 -13.73 9.98 -11.19
CA SER A 271 -12.58 9.08 -11.07
C SER A 271 -11.62 9.12 -12.28
N ILE A 272 -12.08 9.58 -13.45
CA ILE A 272 -11.24 9.74 -14.65
C ILE A 272 -10.08 10.72 -14.39
N PHE A 273 -10.29 11.71 -13.54
CA PHE A 273 -9.31 12.73 -13.17
C PHE A 273 -8.57 12.41 -11.87
N ASN A 274 -8.71 11.20 -11.34
CA ASN A 274 -7.91 10.78 -10.21
C ASN A 274 -6.42 10.93 -10.52
N PRO A 275 -5.62 11.37 -9.55
CA PRO A 275 -4.19 11.54 -9.74
C PRO A 275 -3.54 10.21 -10.10
N GLN A 276 -2.44 10.29 -10.85
CA GLN A 276 -1.60 9.12 -11.12
C GLN A 276 -0.69 8.88 -9.93
N PRO A 277 -0.85 7.78 -9.17
CA PRO A 277 0.07 7.42 -8.12
C PRO A 277 1.41 6.95 -8.70
N LEU A 278 2.47 7.10 -7.92
CA LEU A 278 3.75 6.45 -8.17
C LEU A 278 3.60 4.96 -7.89
N THR A 279 3.38 4.18 -8.94
CA THR A 279 3.12 2.74 -8.85
C THR A 279 3.82 1.96 -9.95
N PHE A 280 4.21 0.73 -9.62
CA PHE A 280 4.79 -0.22 -10.59
C PHE A 280 3.76 -1.24 -11.09
N ASP A 281 2.54 -1.25 -10.58
CA ASP A 281 1.46 -2.19 -10.98
C ASP A 281 1.00 -2.03 -12.43
N SER A 282 1.30 -0.88 -13.01
CA SER A 282 0.74 -0.49 -14.27
C SER A 282 1.43 -1.16 -15.46
N ASN A 283 0.65 -1.62 -16.42
CA ASN A 283 1.14 -2.13 -17.70
C ASN A 283 1.37 -1.03 -18.76
N HIS A 284 0.94 0.22 -18.49
CA HIS A 284 1.07 1.34 -19.44
C HIS A 284 2.09 2.40 -19.03
N LEU A 285 2.47 2.48 -17.75
CA LEU A 285 3.47 3.42 -17.29
C LEU A 285 4.88 3.02 -17.75
N LYS A 286 5.68 4.03 -18.05
CA LYS A 286 7.10 3.93 -18.42
C LYS A 286 7.95 4.61 -17.35
N VAL A 287 9.25 4.40 -17.38
CA VAL A 287 10.22 5.06 -16.47
C VAL A 287 10.07 6.58 -16.53
N SER A 288 9.90 7.16 -17.72
CA SER A 288 9.69 8.61 -17.89
C SER A 288 8.46 9.14 -17.17
N ASP A 289 7.38 8.34 -17.12
CA ASP A 289 6.14 8.75 -16.43
C ASP A 289 6.36 8.74 -14.93
N LEU A 290 7.02 7.71 -14.38
CA LEU A 290 7.38 7.61 -12.97
C LEU A 290 8.32 8.74 -12.56
N MET A 291 9.36 9.02 -13.36
CA MET A 291 10.27 10.14 -13.12
C MET A 291 9.56 11.50 -13.17
N ASN A 292 8.56 11.67 -14.02
CA ASN A 292 7.75 12.88 -14.07
C ASN A 292 6.89 13.08 -12.81
N ILE A 293 6.39 11.97 -12.20
CA ILE A 293 5.68 12.04 -10.92
C ILE A 293 6.65 12.48 -9.81
N VAL A 294 7.84 11.89 -9.76
CA VAL A 294 8.88 12.25 -8.78
C VAL A 294 9.31 13.70 -8.94
N LYS A 295 9.69 14.14 -10.15
CA LYS A 295 10.11 15.51 -10.46
C LYS A 295 9.02 16.53 -10.08
N TYR A 296 7.76 16.23 -10.37
CA TYR A 296 6.64 17.07 -9.98
C TYR A 296 6.60 17.29 -8.46
N ASN A 297 6.73 16.23 -7.67
CA ASN A 297 6.65 16.32 -6.21
C ASN A 297 7.90 16.99 -5.61
N ILE A 298 9.09 16.72 -6.13
CA ILE A 298 10.33 17.41 -5.69
C ILE A 298 10.22 18.91 -5.95
N ASN A 299 9.69 19.33 -7.09
CA ASN A 299 9.45 20.74 -7.40
C ASN A 299 8.36 21.36 -6.50
N LEU A 300 7.29 20.61 -6.22
CA LEU A 300 6.20 21.06 -5.34
C LEU A 300 6.73 21.33 -3.93
N TYR A 301 7.65 20.50 -3.44
CA TYR A 301 8.24 20.60 -2.10
C TYR A 301 9.68 21.14 -2.11
N ARG A 302 10.01 21.97 -3.10
CA ARG A 302 11.36 22.49 -3.30
C ARG A 302 11.94 23.27 -2.12
N ASN A 303 11.10 23.81 -1.24
CA ASN A 303 11.49 24.57 -0.06
C ASN A 303 11.71 23.69 1.19
N ASN A 304 11.39 22.40 1.12
CA ASN A 304 11.63 21.47 2.23
C ASN A 304 13.09 20.99 2.22
N GLU A 305 13.70 20.84 3.38
CA GLU A 305 15.02 20.23 3.53
C GLU A 305 14.99 18.74 3.18
N VAL A 306 13.89 18.09 3.53
CA VAL A 306 13.64 16.66 3.26
C VAL A 306 12.38 16.52 2.42
N VAL A 307 12.46 15.71 1.36
CA VAL A 307 11.32 15.33 0.53
C VAL A 307 11.14 13.82 0.60
N LEU A 308 9.95 13.40 1.02
CA LEU A 308 9.58 12.00 1.11
C LEU A 308 8.75 11.61 -0.11
N ILE A 309 9.16 10.58 -0.79
CA ILE A 309 8.52 10.00 -1.98
C ILE A 309 8.11 8.59 -1.63
N THR A 310 6.80 8.33 -1.58
CA THR A 310 6.24 7.01 -1.22
C THR A 310 5.58 6.39 -2.44
N ALA A 311 6.11 5.29 -2.94
CA ALA A 311 5.49 4.51 -4.00
C ALA A 311 4.55 3.45 -3.41
N ILE A 312 3.54 3.04 -4.18
CA ILE A 312 2.65 1.92 -3.84
C ILE A 312 2.61 0.93 -4.98
N SER A 313 2.62 -0.36 -4.67
CA SER A 313 2.34 -1.43 -5.63
C SER A 313 1.83 -2.68 -4.91
N HIS A 314 1.35 -3.65 -5.69
CA HIS A 314 0.85 -4.90 -5.15
C HIS A 314 1.59 -6.06 -5.84
N PRO A 315 2.21 -7.00 -5.10
CA PRO A 315 2.90 -8.14 -5.69
C PRO A 315 2.06 -8.89 -6.73
N LYS A 316 0.77 -9.06 -6.47
CA LYS A 316 -0.18 -9.72 -7.37
C LYS A 316 -0.27 -9.11 -8.78
N HIS A 317 0.30 -7.93 -9.02
CA HIS A 317 0.35 -7.27 -10.33
C HIS A 317 1.76 -7.19 -10.94
N ILE A 318 2.77 -7.78 -10.27
CA ILE A 318 4.18 -7.66 -10.64
C ILE A 318 4.62 -8.86 -11.49
N GLY A 319 4.81 -8.61 -12.78
CA GLY A 319 5.39 -9.55 -13.74
C GLY A 319 6.74 -9.07 -14.27
N ASN A 320 7.19 -9.66 -15.39
CA ASN A 320 8.50 -9.32 -15.99
C ASN A 320 8.61 -7.85 -16.36
N TYR A 321 7.55 -7.28 -16.95
CA TYR A 321 7.54 -5.87 -17.32
C TYR A 321 7.68 -4.97 -16.08
N GLN A 322 6.98 -5.25 -15.01
CA GLN A 322 6.98 -4.45 -13.79
C GLN A 322 8.32 -4.55 -13.05
N ILE A 323 8.94 -5.71 -13.02
CA ILE A 323 10.31 -5.88 -12.46
C ILE A 323 11.31 -5.03 -13.28
N GLY A 324 11.27 -5.12 -14.63
CA GLY A 324 12.12 -4.29 -15.49
C GLY A 324 11.85 -2.79 -15.34
N LEU A 325 10.59 -2.40 -15.18
CA LEU A 325 10.19 -1.02 -14.92
C LEU A 325 10.76 -0.50 -13.59
N LEU A 326 10.62 -1.27 -12.51
CA LEU A 326 11.16 -0.93 -11.19
C LEU A 326 12.69 -0.83 -11.22
N THR A 327 13.37 -1.82 -11.78
CA THR A 327 14.84 -1.82 -11.92
C THR A 327 15.34 -0.58 -12.69
N SER A 328 14.72 -0.29 -13.82
CA SER A 328 15.10 0.86 -14.65
C SER A 328 14.78 2.19 -13.96
N PHE A 329 13.67 2.26 -13.22
CA PHE A 329 13.31 3.44 -12.43
C PHE A 329 14.32 3.70 -11.30
N ILE A 330 14.72 2.68 -10.55
CA ILE A 330 15.74 2.81 -9.49
C ILE A 330 17.07 3.28 -10.07
N SER A 331 17.48 2.72 -11.21
CA SER A 331 18.70 3.16 -11.90
C SER A 331 18.64 4.63 -12.31
N GLU A 332 17.51 5.08 -12.88
CA GLU A 332 17.32 6.46 -13.30
C GLU A 332 17.24 7.43 -12.10
N MET A 333 16.64 7.00 -10.99
CA MET A 333 16.62 7.76 -9.73
C MET A 333 18.04 7.98 -9.20
N ARG A 334 18.87 6.93 -9.15
CA ARG A 334 20.28 7.03 -8.73
C ARG A 334 21.08 7.97 -9.63
N LYS A 335 20.92 7.82 -10.95
CA LYS A 335 21.59 8.67 -11.95
C LYS A 335 21.19 10.15 -11.81
N THR A 336 19.90 10.41 -11.56
CA THR A 336 19.37 11.78 -11.56
C THR A 336 19.65 12.52 -10.27
N TYR A 337 19.61 11.83 -9.11
CA TYR A 337 19.66 12.48 -7.80
C TYR A 337 20.92 12.17 -6.99
N GLY A 338 21.72 11.18 -7.39
CA GLY A 338 23.01 10.85 -6.77
C GLY A 338 22.95 10.80 -5.25
N ASP A 339 23.90 11.50 -4.60
CA ASP A 339 24.06 11.55 -3.13
C ASP A 339 22.89 12.21 -2.39
N SER A 340 21.98 12.88 -3.11
CA SER A 340 20.76 13.44 -2.52
C SER A 340 19.67 12.39 -2.31
N LEU A 341 19.78 11.21 -2.92
CA LEU A 341 18.81 10.13 -2.85
C LEU A 341 19.17 9.11 -1.78
N GLU A 342 18.21 8.82 -0.92
CA GLU A 342 18.27 7.74 0.05
C GLU A 342 17.08 6.80 -0.15
N PHE A 343 17.33 5.47 -0.20
CA PHE A 343 16.28 4.46 -0.16
C PHE A 343 15.97 4.15 1.31
N SER A 344 14.71 4.26 1.68
CA SER A 344 14.32 4.34 3.09
C SER A 344 13.12 3.46 3.42
N THR A 345 12.97 3.16 4.71
CA THR A 345 11.76 2.59 5.31
C THR A 345 11.14 3.63 6.26
N PHE A 346 9.98 3.32 6.84
CA PHE A 346 9.38 4.16 7.88
C PHE A 346 10.28 4.28 9.11
N LYS A 347 11.03 3.23 9.45
CA LYS A 347 11.97 3.22 10.57
C LYS A 347 13.12 4.19 10.35
N THR A 348 13.69 4.22 9.15
CA THR A 348 14.83 5.11 8.85
C THR A 348 14.47 6.59 8.82
N ILE A 349 13.23 6.93 8.45
CA ILE A 349 12.73 8.31 8.44
C ILE A 349 12.13 8.77 9.76
N LYS A 350 11.94 7.87 10.73
CA LYS A 350 11.38 8.18 12.06
C LYS A 350 12.06 9.36 12.72
N LYS A 351 13.39 9.45 12.61
CA LYS A 351 14.23 10.52 13.15
C LYS A 351 13.83 11.95 12.74
N TYR A 352 13.12 12.12 11.64
CA TYR A 352 12.65 13.45 11.21
C TYR A 352 11.36 13.90 11.90
N PHE A 353 10.69 13.03 12.62
CA PHE A 353 9.36 13.27 13.18
C PHE A 353 9.29 13.06 14.69
N TYR A 354 10.19 12.25 15.21
CA TYR A 354 10.18 11.83 16.61
C TYR A 354 11.63 11.87 17.12
N GLU A 355 11.83 12.61 18.19
CA GLU A 355 13.10 12.60 18.91
C GLU A 355 13.38 11.17 19.39
N GLU A 356 14.60 10.70 19.21
CA GLU A 356 15.03 9.46 19.84
C GLU A 356 15.04 9.73 21.36
N THR A 357 14.11 9.10 22.06
CA THR A 357 14.19 9.06 23.52
C THR A 357 15.41 8.22 23.86
N ILE A 358 16.48 8.91 24.27
CA ILE A 358 17.74 8.31 24.76
C ILE A 358 17.46 7.47 25.98
#